data_d29b558fc2afe2de7ddffcdecfa18551
#
_entry.id   d29b558fc2afe2de7ddffcdecfa18551
#
_cell.length_a   1.000
_cell.length_b   1.000
_cell.length_c   1.000
_cell.angle_alpha   90.00
_cell.angle_beta   90.00
_cell.angle_gamma   90.00
#
_symmetry.space_group_name_H-M   'P 1'
#
loop_
_entity.id
_entity.type
_entity.pdbx_description
1 polymer ?
#
loop_
_entity_poly.entity_id
_entity_poly.type
_entity_poly.pdbx_seq_one_letter_code
_entity_poly.pdbx_strand_id
1 'polypeptide(L)'
;MKTPHFASLLVAAFAPQAIAQDSSPAPWDGFLEGIQDSFVARRAGTVDGTDPGGFYRIGNYPILDNLAAGESIDEETVCEIVAASEDGMTLIYTDSEMERLGFVDITDPADPHGMGFVQLPGEPTAVSVSGDYALCAINTSANFVDTSGDLLVVDIASQTIVRTMPLGGQPDSVAVSPDGQFCAIAIENERDEDDPATGGAPPQLPAGYLVIVDLIGHDPNNWTLRTVDMTGIADLYPEDPE
;
A
#
# COMPACT_ATOMS: atom_id res chain seq x y z
N MET A 1 20.11 -6.19 21.40
CA MET A 1 18.92 -5.37 21.66
C MET A 1 18.54 -4.78 20.32
N LYS A 2 17.50 -5.30 19.70
CA LYS A 2 16.93 -4.74 18.47
C LYS A 2 16.04 -3.56 18.88
N THR A 3 16.24 -2.41 18.29
CA THR A 3 15.38 -1.25 18.46
C THR A 3 14.05 -1.52 17.72
N PRO A 4 12.89 -1.33 18.33
CA PRO A 4 11.62 -1.50 17.62
C PRO A 4 11.50 -0.43 16.54
N HIS A 5 11.20 -0.85 15.32
CA HIS A 5 10.84 0.05 14.23
C HIS A 5 9.33 0.33 14.34
N PHE A 6 8.99 1.58 14.58
CA PHE A 6 7.59 2.01 14.61
C PHE A 6 7.17 2.38 13.20
N ALA A 7 6.29 1.60 12.61
CA ALA A 7 5.58 2.02 11.41
C ALA A 7 4.36 2.87 11.80
N SER A 8 4.22 4.03 11.20
CA SER A 8 3.10 4.96 11.42
C SER A 8 2.51 5.34 10.07
N LEU A 9 1.20 5.19 9.92
CA LEU A 9 0.46 5.68 8.76
C LEU A 9 0.48 7.21 8.72
N LEU A 10 1.05 7.81 7.68
CA LEU A 10 1.11 9.24 7.45
C LEU A 10 0.12 9.63 6.34
N VAL A 11 -0.99 10.27 6.70
CA VAL A 11 -1.89 10.89 5.72
C VAL A 11 -1.34 12.26 5.34
N ALA A 12 -0.80 12.40 4.13
CA ALA A 12 -0.28 13.66 3.60
C ALA A 12 -1.05 14.09 2.34
N ALA A 13 -1.56 15.31 2.33
CA ALA A 13 -2.10 15.95 1.15
C ALA A 13 -1.08 16.97 0.59
N PHE A 14 -0.83 16.95 -0.73
CA PHE A 14 0.22 17.75 -1.36
C PHE A 14 -0.29 19.05 -1.99
N ALA A 15 0.45 20.15 -1.78
CA ALA A 15 0.45 21.34 -2.64
C ALA A 15 1.89 21.86 -2.82
N PRO A 16 2.28 22.41 -3.98
CA PRO A 16 3.66 22.74 -4.27
C PRO A 16 4.03 24.14 -3.83
N GLN A 17 5.03 24.30 -3.00
CA GLN A 17 5.82 25.53 -2.94
C GLN A 17 7.26 25.36 -2.45
N ALA A 18 8.09 26.35 -2.82
CA ALA A 18 9.52 26.38 -2.94
C ALA A 18 10.29 26.22 -1.60
N ILE A 19 11.42 25.56 -1.75
CA ILE A 19 12.45 25.25 -0.75
C ILE A 19 13.30 26.48 -0.47
N ALA A 20 13.44 26.85 0.80
CA ALA A 20 14.58 27.62 1.29
C ALA A 20 15.52 26.64 2.03
N GLN A 21 16.76 26.54 1.57
CA GLN A 21 17.79 25.72 2.19
C GLN A 21 18.33 26.42 3.44
N ASP A 22 18.25 25.76 4.58
CA ASP A 22 19.14 26.02 5.70
C ASP A 22 19.93 24.76 6.05
N SER A 23 21.25 24.90 6.04
CA SER A 23 22.21 23.81 6.14
C SER A 23 22.77 23.71 7.55
N SER A 24 22.15 22.88 8.38
CA SER A 24 22.78 22.33 9.59
C SER A 24 22.18 20.96 9.91
N PRO A 25 23.00 19.90 10.01
CA PRO A 25 22.48 18.58 10.38
C PRO A 25 22.16 18.59 11.88
N ALA A 26 20.88 18.48 12.22
CA ALA A 26 20.46 18.17 13.58
C ALA A 26 20.63 16.65 13.84
N PRO A 27 21.09 16.25 15.03
CA PRO A 27 21.17 14.83 15.40
C PRO A 27 19.77 14.22 15.44
N TRP A 28 19.64 12.99 14.93
CA TRP A 28 18.37 12.26 14.86
C TRP A 28 17.67 12.05 16.20
N ASP A 29 18.43 12.06 17.32
CA ASP A 29 17.89 11.92 18.67
C ASP A 29 16.98 13.07 19.10
N GLY A 30 17.18 14.28 18.58
CA GLY A 30 16.30 15.42 18.81
C GLY A 30 15.05 15.44 17.92
N PHE A 31 15.05 14.65 16.85
CA PHE A 31 13.95 14.63 15.88
C PHE A 31 12.72 13.87 16.43
N LEU A 32 12.92 12.75 17.10
CA LEU A 32 11.84 11.96 17.71
C LEU A 32 11.24 12.65 18.93
N GLU A 33 12.05 13.29 19.79
CA GLU A 33 11.55 14.09 20.91
C GLU A 33 10.76 15.31 20.41
N GLY A 34 11.25 16.01 19.38
CA GLY A 34 10.55 17.14 18.78
C GLY A 34 9.22 16.76 18.10
N ILE A 35 9.10 15.53 17.59
CA ILE A 35 7.85 15.01 17.05
C ILE A 35 6.87 14.73 18.19
N GLN A 36 7.26 14.04 19.26
CA GLN A 36 6.41 13.76 20.41
C GLN A 36 5.89 15.05 21.08
N ASP A 37 6.75 16.02 21.31
CA ASP A 37 6.35 17.30 21.90
C ASP A 37 5.41 18.10 20.99
N SER A 38 5.58 18.02 19.66
CA SER A 38 4.66 18.65 18.71
C SER A 38 3.29 17.97 18.67
N PHE A 39 3.21 16.67 18.95
CA PHE A 39 1.96 15.92 19.07
C PHE A 39 1.16 16.32 20.30
N VAL A 40 1.82 16.44 21.46
CA VAL A 40 1.18 16.80 22.73
C VAL A 40 0.75 18.27 22.72
N ALA A 41 1.56 19.17 22.18
CA ALA A 41 1.25 20.60 22.15
C ALA A 41 0.10 20.96 21.19
N ARG A 42 -0.10 20.20 20.11
CA ARG A 42 -1.18 20.46 19.14
C ARG A 42 -2.51 19.81 19.48
N ARG A 43 -2.54 18.81 20.35
CA ARG A 43 -3.79 18.25 20.89
C ARG A 43 -4.54 19.24 21.80
N ALA A 44 -3.88 20.29 22.26
CA ALA A 44 -4.43 21.35 23.14
C ALA A 44 -4.60 22.73 22.47
N GLY A 45 -4.19 22.87 21.20
CA GLY A 45 -4.24 24.16 20.49
C GLY A 45 -5.38 24.25 19.51
N THR A 46 -6.25 25.23 19.70
CA THR A 46 -7.16 25.70 18.64
C THR A 46 -6.32 26.08 17.41
N VAL A 47 -6.63 25.47 16.27
CA VAL A 47 -6.05 25.86 14.98
C VAL A 47 -6.46 27.31 14.73
N ASP A 48 -5.55 28.24 14.93
CA ASP A 48 -5.71 29.61 14.45
C ASP A 48 -5.62 29.56 12.92
N GLY A 49 -6.75 29.80 12.25
CA GLY A 49 -6.90 29.72 10.80
C GLY A 49 -6.13 30.78 10.00
N THR A 50 -5.02 31.29 10.52
CA THR A 50 -4.22 32.39 9.95
C THR A 50 -2.94 31.97 9.26
N ASP A 51 -2.63 30.64 9.16
CA ASP A 51 -1.49 30.19 8.38
C ASP A 51 -1.90 29.95 6.91
N PRO A 52 -1.56 30.83 5.96
CA PRO A 52 -1.98 30.73 4.59
C PRO A 52 -1.09 29.72 3.84
N GLY A 53 -1.35 28.43 3.96
CA GLY A 53 -0.88 27.44 3.01
C GLY A 53 0.15 26.44 3.48
N GLY A 54 0.29 26.18 4.77
CA GLY A 54 1.10 25.07 5.31
C GLY A 54 0.28 23.78 5.44
N PHE A 55 0.90 22.63 5.15
CA PHE A 55 0.36 21.33 5.58
C PHE A 55 0.61 21.17 7.07
N TYR A 56 -0.38 20.69 7.79
CA TYR A 56 -0.24 20.32 9.19
C TYR A 56 -0.85 18.93 9.40
N ARG A 57 -0.25 18.19 10.31
CA ARG A 57 -0.78 16.89 10.71
C ARG A 57 -2.01 17.12 11.59
N ILE A 58 -3.16 16.54 11.22
CA ILE A 58 -4.39 16.62 12.01
C ILE A 58 -4.60 15.38 12.88
N GLY A 59 -4.08 14.23 12.49
CA GLY A 59 -4.18 12.98 13.23
C GLY A 59 -2.99 12.06 12.96
N ASN A 60 -2.88 11.02 13.77
CA ASN A 60 -1.95 9.91 13.58
C ASN A 60 -2.56 8.66 14.21
N TYR A 61 -2.45 7.55 13.50
CA TYR A 61 -2.86 6.25 13.98
C TYR A 61 -1.67 5.29 13.96
N PRO A 62 -1.17 4.82 15.12
CA PRO A 62 -0.15 3.78 15.17
C PRO A 62 -0.78 2.44 14.77
N ILE A 63 -0.19 1.73 13.82
CA ILE A 63 -0.73 0.44 13.35
C ILE A 63 -0.77 -0.60 14.47
N LEU A 64 0.16 -0.50 15.43
CA LEU A 64 0.18 -1.34 16.62
C LEU A 64 -1.11 -1.29 17.44
N ASP A 65 -1.89 -0.20 17.34
CA ASP A 65 -3.20 -0.09 18.00
C ASP A 65 -4.28 -0.95 17.30
N ASN A 66 -3.96 -1.52 16.13
CA ASN A 66 -4.83 -2.44 15.38
C ASN A 66 -4.47 -3.93 15.58
N LEU A 67 -3.54 -4.24 16.47
CA LEU A 67 -3.19 -5.62 16.80
C LEU A 67 -4.36 -6.35 17.45
N ALA A 68 -4.47 -7.65 17.20
CA ALA A 68 -5.46 -8.49 17.87
C ALA A 68 -5.11 -8.68 19.34
N ALA A 69 -6.13 -8.96 20.14
CA ALA A 69 -5.95 -9.22 21.56
C ALA A 69 -5.01 -10.42 21.79
N GLY A 70 -3.88 -10.17 22.43
CA GLY A 70 -2.86 -11.17 22.75
C GLY A 70 -1.68 -11.23 21.79
N GLU A 71 -1.70 -10.44 20.73
CA GLU A 71 -0.51 -10.24 19.89
C GLU A 71 0.51 -9.34 20.60
N SER A 72 1.79 -9.57 20.30
CA SER A 72 2.88 -8.82 20.91
C SER A 72 3.10 -7.50 20.19
N ILE A 73 3.33 -6.44 20.94
CA ILE A 73 3.82 -5.15 20.40
C ILE A 73 5.26 -5.22 19.88
N ASP A 74 5.94 -6.35 20.10
CA ASP A 74 7.29 -6.60 19.57
C ASP A 74 7.24 -7.25 18.17
N GLU A 75 6.04 -7.60 17.66
CA GLU A 75 5.86 -8.04 16.28
C GLU A 75 6.15 -6.89 15.33
N GLU A 76 6.81 -7.21 14.22
CA GLU A 76 7.07 -6.24 13.16
C GLU A 76 5.78 -6.01 12.37
N THR A 77 5.45 -4.74 12.12
CA THR A 77 4.36 -4.32 11.26
C THR A 77 4.90 -3.38 10.20
N VAL A 78 4.53 -3.59 8.94
CA VAL A 78 5.02 -2.80 7.80
C VAL A 78 3.84 -2.31 6.97
N CYS A 79 3.43 -1.05 7.22
CA CYS A 79 2.40 -0.39 6.42
C CYS A 79 3.05 0.30 5.21
N GLU A 80 2.75 -0.17 4.01
CA GLU A 80 3.38 0.33 2.79
C GLU A 80 2.40 1.07 1.89
N ILE A 81 1.27 0.44 1.56
CA ILE A 81 0.29 0.99 0.63
C ILE A 81 -1.01 1.29 1.38
N VAL A 82 -1.60 2.43 1.05
CA VAL A 82 -2.88 2.86 1.63
C VAL A 82 -3.83 3.34 0.54
N ALA A 83 -5.10 2.98 0.69
CA ALA A 83 -6.21 3.51 -0.10
C ALA A 83 -7.30 4.05 0.83
N ALA A 84 -8.11 4.98 0.34
CA ALA A 84 -9.30 5.45 1.04
C ALA A 84 -10.55 4.85 0.40
N SER A 85 -11.56 4.55 1.23
CA SER A 85 -12.91 4.23 0.75
C SER A 85 -13.49 5.38 -0.10
N GLU A 86 -14.45 5.10 -0.98
CA GLU A 86 -15.02 6.14 -1.86
C GLU A 86 -15.69 7.29 -1.10
N ASP A 87 -16.25 7.02 0.06
CA ASP A 87 -16.82 8.04 0.95
C ASP A 87 -15.75 8.83 1.73
N GLY A 88 -14.49 8.39 1.68
CA GLY A 88 -13.37 9.02 2.37
C GLY A 88 -13.36 8.82 3.89
N MET A 89 -14.15 7.88 4.42
CA MET A 89 -14.30 7.68 5.87
C MET A 89 -13.47 6.53 6.42
N THR A 90 -12.94 5.66 5.56
CA THR A 90 -12.12 4.52 5.95
C THR A 90 -10.80 4.51 5.20
N LEU A 91 -9.68 4.36 5.89
CA LEU A 91 -8.41 3.99 5.27
C LEU A 91 -8.25 2.48 5.32
N ILE A 92 -7.75 1.94 4.20
CA ILE A 92 -7.39 0.54 4.06
C ILE A 92 -5.90 0.48 3.77
N TYR A 93 -5.14 -0.30 4.54
CA TYR A 93 -3.69 -0.38 4.39
C TYR A 93 -3.20 -1.82 4.31
N THR A 94 -2.09 -2.03 3.59
CA THR A 94 -1.37 -3.30 3.57
C THR A 94 -0.40 -3.37 4.75
N ASP A 95 -0.29 -4.52 5.39
CA ASP A 95 0.77 -4.86 6.35
C ASP A 95 1.44 -6.14 5.84
N SER A 96 2.60 -5.97 5.18
CA SER A 96 3.29 -7.06 4.49
C SER A 96 3.84 -8.09 5.47
N GLU A 97 4.44 -7.66 6.58
CA GLU A 97 5.01 -8.58 7.57
C GLU A 97 3.97 -9.42 8.31
N MET A 98 2.81 -8.83 8.58
CA MET A 98 1.74 -9.54 9.28
C MET A 98 0.77 -10.23 8.30
N GLU A 99 1.00 -10.12 6.98
CA GLU A 99 0.11 -10.62 5.92
C GLU A 99 -1.34 -10.18 6.14
N ARG A 100 -1.56 -8.86 6.27
CA ARG A 100 -2.87 -8.29 6.63
C ARG A 100 -3.30 -7.15 5.73
N LEU A 101 -4.62 -7.01 5.64
CA LEU A 101 -5.27 -5.80 5.17
C LEU A 101 -5.96 -5.15 6.37
N GLY A 102 -5.44 -4.01 6.83
CA GLY A 102 -5.96 -3.30 7.99
C GLY A 102 -6.90 -2.17 7.61
N PHE A 103 -7.78 -1.80 8.54
CA PHE A 103 -8.82 -0.77 8.36
C PHE A 103 -8.76 0.24 9.49
N VAL A 104 -8.92 1.52 9.14
CA VAL A 104 -8.92 2.64 10.09
C VAL A 104 -10.09 3.57 9.79
N ASP A 105 -10.94 3.81 10.78
CA ASP A 105 -11.97 4.85 10.72
C ASP A 105 -11.32 6.23 10.81
N ILE A 106 -11.58 7.07 9.83
CA ILE A 106 -11.13 8.47 9.75
C ILE A 106 -12.31 9.43 9.61
N THR A 107 -13.51 9.03 10.04
CA THR A 107 -14.69 9.90 10.08
C THR A 107 -14.39 11.19 10.83
N ASP A 108 -13.64 11.11 11.94
CA ASP A 108 -12.92 12.25 12.51
C ASP A 108 -11.42 12.08 12.25
N PRO A 109 -10.84 12.78 11.27
CA PRO A 109 -9.44 12.62 10.94
C PRO A 109 -8.48 13.14 12.03
N ALA A 110 -9.00 13.85 13.05
CA ALA A 110 -8.22 14.25 14.22
C ALA A 110 -8.16 13.14 15.29
N ASP A 111 -9.06 12.17 15.24
CA ASP A 111 -9.15 11.06 16.19
C ASP A 111 -9.40 9.71 15.44
N PRO A 112 -8.45 9.25 14.63
CA PRO A 112 -8.60 8.02 13.86
C PRO A 112 -8.60 6.79 14.76
N HIS A 113 -9.42 5.77 14.39
CA HIS A 113 -9.62 4.55 15.17
C HIS A 113 -9.40 3.29 14.33
N GLY A 114 -8.71 2.29 14.89
CA GLY A 114 -8.61 0.96 14.27
C GLY A 114 -9.97 0.26 14.18
N MET A 115 -10.23 -0.32 13.03
CA MET A 115 -11.42 -1.12 12.78
C MET A 115 -11.10 -2.63 12.71
N GLY A 116 -9.84 -3.02 12.96
CA GLY A 116 -9.38 -4.38 12.80
C GLY A 116 -8.74 -4.63 11.43
N PHE A 117 -8.61 -5.91 11.09
CA PHE A 117 -7.93 -6.35 9.87
C PHE A 117 -8.53 -7.64 9.32
N VAL A 118 -8.22 -7.92 8.06
CA VAL A 118 -8.42 -9.22 7.41
C VAL A 118 -7.07 -9.91 7.32
N GLN A 119 -6.97 -11.14 7.86
CA GLN A 119 -5.79 -11.98 7.64
C GLN A 119 -5.80 -12.49 6.20
N LEU A 120 -4.68 -12.36 5.52
CA LEU A 120 -4.51 -12.74 4.12
C LEU A 120 -3.75 -14.07 4.00
N PRO A 121 -3.93 -14.80 2.88
CA PRO A 121 -3.20 -16.05 2.64
C PRO A 121 -1.81 -15.85 2.00
N GLY A 122 -1.30 -14.63 1.96
CA GLY A 122 -0.01 -14.25 1.42
C GLY A 122 0.27 -12.76 1.65
N GLU A 123 1.48 -12.35 1.29
CA GLU A 123 1.99 -11.01 1.47
C GLU A 123 1.24 -9.99 0.59
N PRO A 124 0.58 -8.97 1.16
CA PRO A 124 -0.06 -7.93 0.36
C PRO A 124 0.97 -6.97 -0.23
N THR A 125 0.94 -6.80 -1.55
CA THR A 125 1.85 -5.90 -2.27
C THR A 125 1.20 -4.58 -2.64
N ALA A 126 -0.13 -4.56 -2.83
CA ALA A 126 -0.85 -3.33 -3.16
C ALA A 126 -2.33 -3.41 -2.79
N VAL A 127 -2.94 -2.24 -2.59
CA VAL A 127 -4.39 -2.10 -2.42
C VAL A 127 -4.94 -0.90 -3.18
N SER A 128 -6.12 -1.06 -3.77
CA SER A 128 -6.92 0.01 -4.37
C SER A 128 -8.39 -0.20 -4.00
N VAL A 129 -9.24 0.79 -4.26
CA VAL A 129 -10.68 0.72 -3.92
C VAL A 129 -11.53 0.88 -5.17
N SER A 130 -12.61 0.12 -5.24
CA SER A 130 -13.66 0.26 -6.25
C SER A 130 -15.02 -0.01 -5.61
N GLY A 131 -15.85 1.02 -5.50
CA GLY A 131 -17.14 0.94 -4.81
C GLY A 131 -16.98 0.48 -3.36
N ASP A 132 -17.72 -0.54 -3.01
CA ASP A 132 -17.73 -1.12 -1.65
C ASP A 132 -16.55 -2.07 -1.38
N TYR A 133 -15.61 -2.23 -2.33
CA TYR A 133 -14.59 -3.26 -2.28
C TYR A 133 -13.17 -2.70 -2.27
N ALA A 134 -12.33 -3.26 -1.40
CA ALA A 134 -10.89 -3.16 -1.50
C ALA A 134 -10.35 -4.27 -2.41
N LEU A 135 -9.52 -3.89 -3.37
CA LEU A 135 -8.85 -4.76 -4.32
C LEU A 135 -7.40 -4.91 -3.85
N CYS A 136 -7.09 -6.01 -3.19
CA CYS A 136 -5.78 -6.26 -2.61
C CYS A 136 -5.04 -7.32 -3.43
N ALA A 137 -3.90 -6.94 -3.99
CA ALA A 137 -2.99 -7.91 -4.62
C ALA A 137 -2.09 -8.53 -3.56
N ILE A 138 -1.90 -9.85 -3.65
CA ILE A 138 -1.04 -10.60 -2.74
C ILE A 138 -0.04 -11.44 -3.52
N ASN A 139 1.18 -11.48 -3.00
CA ASN A 139 2.23 -12.40 -3.45
C ASN A 139 2.07 -13.74 -2.75
N THR A 140 2.04 -14.83 -3.52
CA THR A 140 1.99 -16.21 -3.03
C THR A 140 3.08 -17.06 -3.66
N SER A 141 4.11 -16.43 -4.24
CA SER A 141 5.21 -17.08 -4.95
C SER A 141 5.99 -18.01 -4.02
N ALA A 142 6.32 -19.19 -4.50
CA ALA A 142 7.19 -20.11 -3.78
C ALA A 142 8.68 -19.69 -3.85
N ASN A 143 9.06 -19.02 -4.94
CA ASN A 143 10.39 -18.49 -5.22
C ASN A 143 10.33 -17.59 -6.46
N PHE A 144 11.45 -17.02 -6.89
CA PHE A 144 11.55 -16.13 -8.06
C PHE A 144 11.25 -16.78 -9.41
N VAL A 145 11.14 -18.10 -9.49
CA VAL A 145 10.85 -18.84 -10.73
C VAL A 145 9.42 -19.39 -10.74
N ASP A 146 8.99 -19.93 -9.60
CA ASP A 146 7.63 -20.44 -9.38
C ASP A 146 6.77 -19.31 -8.79
N THR A 147 6.55 -18.28 -9.58
CA THR A 147 5.82 -17.08 -9.20
C THR A 147 4.32 -17.30 -9.22
N SER A 148 3.63 -16.72 -8.25
CA SER A 148 2.17 -16.75 -8.15
C SER A 148 1.67 -15.55 -7.34
N GLY A 149 0.39 -15.24 -7.52
CA GLY A 149 -0.29 -14.21 -6.75
C GLY A 149 -1.77 -14.18 -7.08
N ASP A 150 -2.51 -13.55 -6.20
CA ASP A 150 -3.96 -13.41 -6.30
C ASP A 150 -4.39 -11.95 -6.16
N LEU A 151 -5.50 -11.60 -6.80
CA LEU A 151 -6.27 -10.42 -6.43
C LEU A 151 -7.38 -10.87 -5.47
N LEU A 152 -7.34 -10.35 -4.26
CA LEU A 152 -8.40 -10.52 -3.28
C LEU A 152 -9.38 -9.35 -3.37
N VAL A 153 -10.66 -9.65 -3.50
CA VAL A 153 -11.74 -8.68 -3.40
C VAL A 153 -12.30 -8.75 -1.99
N VAL A 154 -12.14 -7.69 -1.23
CA VAL A 154 -12.55 -7.62 0.17
C VAL A 154 -13.69 -6.62 0.30
N ASP A 155 -14.83 -7.05 0.82
CA ASP A 155 -15.93 -6.15 1.17
C ASP A 155 -15.51 -5.30 2.38
N ILE A 156 -15.50 -3.99 2.22
CA ILE A 156 -14.97 -3.04 3.22
C ILE A 156 -15.83 -3.04 4.47
N ALA A 157 -17.15 -3.10 4.32
CA ALA A 157 -18.08 -2.99 5.45
C ALA A 157 -18.06 -4.23 6.35
N SER A 158 -18.00 -5.42 5.74
CA SER A 158 -17.96 -6.69 6.48
C SER A 158 -16.56 -7.18 6.79
N GLN A 159 -15.52 -6.58 6.17
CA GLN A 159 -14.13 -7.00 6.27
C GLN A 159 -13.95 -8.49 5.94
N THR A 160 -14.53 -8.92 4.84
CA THR A 160 -14.48 -10.32 4.39
C THR A 160 -13.99 -10.42 2.95
N ILE A 161 -13.18 -11.44 2.66
CA ILE A 161 -12.79 -11.78 1.30
C ILE A 161 -14.02 -12.39 0.62
N VAL A 162 -14.57 -11.70 -0.39
CA VAL A 162 -15.74 -12.15 -1.16
C VAL A 162 -15.37 -12.84 -2.45
N ARG A 163 -14.15 -12.59 -2.96
CA ARG A 163 -13.63 -13.28 -4.15
C ARG A 163 -12.12 -13.31 -4.15
N THR A 164 -11.56 -14.40 -4.71
CA THR A 164 -10.13 -14.55 -5.04
C THR A 164 -10.00 -14.79 -6.54
N MET A 165 -9.09 -14.06 -7.19
CA MET A 165 -8.84 -14.15 -8.62
C MET A 165 -7.35 -14.42 -8.88
N PRO A 166 -6.97 -15.62 -9.32
CA PRO A 166 -5.57 -15.95 -9.61
C PRO A 166 -4.99 -15.05 -10.71
N LEU A 167 -3.83 -14.46 -10.44
CA LEU A 167 -3.13 -13.55 -11.35
C LEU A 167 -2.10 -14.27 -12.22
N GLY A 168 -1.62 -15.43 -11.78
CA GLY A 168 -0.67 -16.26 -12.52
C GLY A 168 0.80 -15.83 -12.40
N GLY A 169 1.11 -14.83 -11.58
CA GLY A 169 2.45 -14.33 -11.28
C GLY A 169 2.44 -13.42 -10.08
N GLN A 170 3.61 -12.95 -9.67
CA GLN A 170 3.80 -12.05 -8.52
C GLN A 170 3.31 -10.65 -8.89
N PRO A 171 2.24 -10.14 -8.24
CA PRO A 171 1.80 -8.77 -8.44
C PRO A 171 2.68 -7.80 -7.64
N ASP A 172 2.79 -6.56 -8.15
CA ASP A 172 3.46 -5.45 -7.48
C ASP A 172 2.49 -4.29 -7.21
N SER A 173 1.71 -3.87 -8.20
CA SER A 173 0.85 -2.71 -8.04
C SER A 173 -0.55 -2.90 -8.62
N VAL A 174 -1.53 -2.18 -8.05
CA VAL A 174 -2.94 -2.21 -8.41
C VAL A 174 -3.45 -0.79 -8.61
N ALA A 175 -4.12 -0.53 -9.73
CA ALA A 175 -4.75 0.76 -10.01
C ALA A 175 -6.13 0.58 -10.64
N VAL A 176 -7.13 1.22 -10.04
CA VAL A 176 -8.48 1.30 -10.62
C VAL A 176 -8.53 2.47 -11.59
N SER A 177 -9.14 2.27 -12.76
CA SER A 177 -9.34 3.32 -13.75
C SER A 177 -10.21 4.45 -13.19
N PRO A 178 -10.00 5.72 -13.60
CA PRO A 178 -10.77 6.85 -13.08
C PRO A 178 -12.27 6.77 -13.31
N ASP A 179 -12.71 5.97 -14.29
CA ASP A 179 -14.13 5.72 -14.58
C ASP A 179 -14.67 4.47 -13.86
N GLY A 180 -13.83 3.79 -13.06
CA GLY A 180 -14.20 2.60 -12.29
C GLY A 180 -14.53 1.38 -13.15
N GLN A 181 -14.17 1.36 -14.44
CA GLN A 181 -14.56 0.27 -15.33
C GLN A 181 -13.60 -0.91 -15.34
N PHE A 182 -12.35 -0.68 -14.97
CA PHE A 182 -11.37 -1.74 -14.87
C PHE A 182 -10.33 -1.45 -13.78
N CYS A 183 -9.67 -2.52 -13.36
CA CYS A 183 -8.49 -2.48 -12.52
C CYS A 183 -7.31 -3.04 -13.31
N ALA A 184 -6.18 -2.32 -13.31
CA ALA A 184 -4.92 -2.77 -13.89
C ALA A 184 -3.99 -3.23 -12.78
N ILE A 185 -3.33 -4.38 -13.00
CA ILE A 185 -2.40 -4.99 -12.04
C ILE A 185 -1.10 -5.27 -12.77
N ALA A 186 -0.01 -4.69 -12.27
CA ALA A 186 1.32 -5.01 -12.77
C ALA A 186 1.78 -6.33 -12.13
N ILE A 187 2.19 -7.26 -12.97
CA ILE A 187 2.84 -8.50 -12.56
C ILE A 187 4.32 -8.30 -12.80
N GLU A 188 5.06 -8.13 -11.73
CA GLU A 188 6.50 -7.85 -11.80
C GLU A 188 7.28 -9.12 -12.07
N ASN A 189 6.96 -10.20 -11.34
CA ASN A 189 7.78 -11.40 -11.27
C ASN A 189 9.23 -11.03 -10.93
N GLU A 190 9.41 -10.53 -9.72
CA GLU A 190 10.68 -10.09 -9.17
C GLU A 190 11.82 -11.06 -9.51
N ARG A 191 12.97 -10.51 -9.88
CA ARG A 191 14.16 -11.30 -10.17
C ARG A 191 14.96 -11.61 -8.91
N ASP A 192 15.64 -12.73 -8.92
CA ASP A 192 16.65 -13.06 -7.91
C ASP A 192 17.93 -12.23 -8.17
N GLU A 193 18.11 -11.16 -7.42
CA GLU A 193 19.30 -10.29 -7.52
C GLU A 193 20.58 -10.97 -7.00
N ASP A 194 20.42 -11.98 -6.16
CA ASP A 194 21.50 -12.76 -5.58
C ASP A 194 21.79 -14.08 -6.32
N ASP A 195 21.13 -14.33 -7.47
CA ASP A 195 21.36 -15.56 -8.25
C ASP A 195 22.83 -15.70 -8.62
N PRO A 196 23.52 -16.71 -8.11
CA PRO A 196 24.97 -16.88 -8.33
C PRO A 196 25.31 -17.24 -9.79
N ALA A 197 24.35 -17.69 -10.59
CA ALA A 197 24.56 -18.04 -11.99
C ALA A 197 24.59 -16.81 -12.90
N THR A 198 23.81 -15.80 -12.59
CA THR A 198 23.65 -14.59 -13.40
C THR A 198 24.15 -13.34 -12.69
N GLY A 199 24.35 -13.38 -11.36
CA GLY A 199 24.64 -12.21 -10.53
C GLY A 199 23.50 -11.20 -10.56
N GLY A 200 22.24 -11.69 -10.67
CA GLY A 200 21.07 -10.85 -10.77
C GLY A 200 20.83 -10.20 -12.11
N ALA A 201 21.67 -10.50 -13.14
CA ALA A 201 21.56 -9.85 -14.45
C ALA A 201 20.31 -10.31 -15.21
N PRO A 202 19.55 -9.39 -15.85
CA PRO A 202 18.48 -9.77 -16.77
C PRO A 202 19.03 -10.39 -18.08
N PRO A 203 18.22 -11.15 -18.86
CA PRO A 203 16.83 -11.47 -18.55
C PRO A 203 16.71 -12.63 -17.56
N GLN A 204 15.75 -12.53 -16.64
CA GLN A 204 15.29 -13.64 -15.80
C GLN A 204 13.83 -13.95 -16.12
N LEU A 205 13.45 -15.21 -16.00
CA LEU A 205 12.09 -15.67 -16.24
C LEU A 205 11.45 -16.15 -14.91
N PRO A 206 10.13 -16.03 -14.79
CA PRO A 206 9.17 -15.55 -15.80
C PRO A 206 9.21 -14.02 -15.97
N ALA A 207 8.94 -13.54 -17.18
CA ALA A 207 8.85 -12.12 -17.46
C ALA A 207 7.59 -11.51 -16.85
N GLY A 208 7.64 -10.21 -16.52
CA GLY A 208 6.47 -9.44 -16.09
C GLY A 208 5.44 -9.22 -17.20
N TYR A 209 4.19 -8.90 -16.80
CA TYR A 209 3.07 -8.61 -17.70
C TYR A 209 2.00 -7.78 -16.99
N LEU A 210 0.94 -7.40 -17.70
CA LEU A 210 -0.21 -6.74 -17.10
C LEU A 210 -1.41 -7.68 -17.04
N VAL A 211 -2.15 -7.58 -15.95
CA VAL A 211 -3.49 -8.15 -15.82
C VAL A 211 -4.50 -7.02 -15.74
N ILE A 212 -5.59 -7.16 -16.47
CA ILE A 212 -6.74 -6.25 -16.40
C ILE A 212 -7.92 -7.05 -15.86
N VAL A 213 -8.58 -6.51 -14.86
CA VAL A 213 -9.86 -6.99 -14.35
C VAL A 213 -10.93 -6.01 -14.79
N ASP A 214 -11.84 -6.45 -15.66
CA ASP A 214 -12.99 -5.64 -16.10
C ASP A 214 -14.06 -5.69 -14.99
N LEU A 215 -14.33 -4.53 -14.38
CA LEU A 215 -15.21 -4.38 -13.20
C LEU A 215 -16.67 -4.22 -13.67
N ILE A 216 -17.26 -5.32 -14.12
CA ILE A 216 -18.60 -5.32 -14.76
C ILE A 216 -19.69 -5.32 -13.68
N GLY A 217 -20.31 -4.15 -13.48
CA GLY A 217 -21.36 -3.98 -12.47
C GLY A 217 -20.81 -4.02 -11.04
N HIS A 218 -21.73 -4.07 -10.06
CA HIS A 218 -21.36 -4.02 -8.65
C HIS A 218 -21.06 -5.39 -8.02
N ASP A 219 -21.41 -6.49 -8.70
CA ASP A 219 -21.17 -7.84 -8.17
C ASP A 219 -19.79 -8.35 -8.64
N PRO A 220 -18.83 -8.53 -7.72
CA PRO A 220 -17.51 -9.02 -8.07
C PRO A 220 -17.49 -10.37 -8.79
N ASN A 221 -18.54 -11.19 -8.63
CA ASN A 221 -18.64 -12.48 -9.31
C ASN A 221 -18.76 -12.36 -10.85
N ASN A 222 -19.18 -11.18 -11.34
CA ASN A 222 -19.30 -10.91 -12.76
C ASN A 222 -18.01 -10.33 -13.38
N TRP A 223 -17.03 -9.98 -12.58
CA TRP A 223 -15.78 -9.40 -13.08
C TRP A 223 -14.97 -10.45 -13.83
N THR A 224 -14.29 -10.01 -14.88
CA THR A 224 -13.50 -10.89 -15.74
C THR A 224 -12.05 -10.44 -15.80
N LEU A 225 -11.14 -11.41 -15.82
CA LEU A 225 -9.71 -11.20 -15.88
C LEU A 225 -9.18 -11.49 -17.28
N ARG A 226 -8.28 -10.63 -17.77
CA ARG A 226 -7.53 -10.84 -19.02
C ARG A 226 -6.07 -10.44 -18.84
N THR A 227 -5.17 -11.20 -19.41
CA THR A 227 -3.75 -10.92 -19.42
C THR A 227 -3.39 -10.10 -20.66
N VAL A 228 -2.52 -9.11 -20.47
CA VAL A 228 -1.91 -8.32 -21.54
C VAL A 228 -0.44 -8.72 -21.64
N ASP A 229 -0.09 -9.37 -22.75
CA ASP A 229 1.28 -9.73 -23.06
C ASP A 229 2.11 -8.47 -23.37
N MET A 230 3.19 -8.28 -22.63
CA MET A 230 4.11 -7.16 -22.77
C MET A 230 5.35 -7.52 -23.59
N THR A 231 5.45 -8.77 -24.09
CA THR A 231 6.57 -9.18 -24.93
C THR A 231 6.63 -8.38 -26.24
N GLY A 232 7.83 -8.02 -26.65
CA GLY A 232 8.05 -7.23 -27.86
C GLY A 232 7.85 -5.71 -27.70
N ILE A 233 7.46 -5.21 -26.53
CA ILE A 233 7.39 -3.75 -26.29
C ILE A 233 8.78 -3.13 -26.39
N ALA A 234 9.82 -3.79 -25.92
CA ALA A 234 11.21 -3.33 -26.04
C ALA A 234 11.63 -3.11 -27.50
N ASP A 235 11.10 -3.90 -28.45
CA ASP A 235 11.38 -3.78 -29.87
C ASP A 235 10.79 -2.50 -30.51
N LEU A 236 9.84 -1.87 -29.84
CA LEU A 236 9.19 -0.63 -30.28
C LEU A 236 10.03 0.61 -29.93
N TYR A 237 10.96 0.48 -29.01
CA TYR A 237 11.86 1.52 -28.58
C TYR A 237 13.27 1.12 -29.01
N PRO A 238 13.80 1.64 -30.15
CA PRO A 238 15.18 1.41 -30.51
C PRO A 238 16.08 1.89 -29.38
N GLU A 239 17.07 1.06 -29.02
CA GLU A 239 18.08 1.43 -28.05
C GLU A 239 18.57 2.84 -28.36
N ASP A 240 18.67 3.68 -27.33
CA ASP A 240 19.15 5.06 -27.46
C ASP A 240 20.53 4.97 -28.14
N PRO A 241 20.77 5.61 -29.30
CA PRO A 241 22.08 5.59 -29.91
C PRO A 241 23.05 6.28 -28.96
N GLU A 242 24.06 5.56 -28.47
CA GLU A 242 25.17 6.08 -27.67
C GLU A 242 25.81 7.33 -28.29
#